data_5bcf30a2c702a4dc12c9fecfe93c305d
#
_entry.id   5bcf30a2c702a4dc12c9fecfe93c305d
#
_cell.length_a   1.000
_cell.length_b   1.000
_cell.length_c   1.000
_cell.angle_alpha   90.00
_cell.angle_beta   90.00
_cell.angle_gamma   90.00
#
_symmetry.space_group_name_H-M   'P 1'
#
loop_
_entity.id
_entity.type
_entity.pdbx_description
1 polymer ?
#
loop_
_entity_poly.entity_id
_entity_poly.type
_entity_poly.pdbx_seq_one_letter_code
_entity_poly.pdbx_strand_id
1 'polypeptide(L)'
;MHAPPTSAGGHRRSRLLGLAAFALSLIIAVPTAGPAFGEEAAAVPGGGDLGPNVLVFDPSTPGIQAKVDEIFKKQESAQFGSDRYALMFKPGTYDNINAQLGFYTSIAGLGLNPDDTTFNGDVTVDAGWFNGNATQNFWRSAENLALRPVNGTNRWAVSQAAPFRRMHVRGGLNLAPDGYGWASGGYIADSRIDGTVSPYSQQQWYTRDSSIGGWGNGVWNMTFSGVEGAPAQSFPEPPYTTLETTPVSREKPFLHLDGDAYKVFVPAKRTGARGTSWGNGTPQGESIPLERFYVVKPGASAATINEAVDQGLHLLFTPGVYHVDRAIEIDRPDTVVLGLGLATIIPDNGVTAVKVGDVDGVKLAGLLIDAGPVNSETLLEVGPEGSSADHSADPTSLQDVFVRIGGAGPGRATTSIVVNSDDTIIDHTWVWRADHGAGVGWETNRADHGVHVKGDDVLATGLFVEHFNKYDVRWSGERGRTIFFQNEKAYDAPNQAAIQNGDIKGYAAYKVDDSVTTHEGWGMGSYCYFNVDPTIRQQHGFQAPVKPGVRFHDLLVVSLGGQGQYEHVINNTGSPTSGTSTIPSQVVSFP
;
A
#
# COMPACT_ATOMS: atom_id res chain seq x y z
N MET A 1 -38.18 -46.60 27.96
CA MET A 1 -39.58 -47.10 28.06
C MET A 1 -40.35 -46.56 26.86
N HIS A 2 -40.72 -47.50 26.07
CA HIS A 2 -41.85 -47.65 25.14
C HIS A 2 -41.84 -46.85 23.80
N ALA A 3 -41.52 -47.61 22.81
CA ALA A 3 -41.99 -47.47 21.43
C ALA A 3 -43.27 -48.38 21.22
N PRO A 4 -43.75 -48.59 19.99
CA PRO A 4 -44.76 -47.91 19.21
C PRO A 4 -46.09 -48.77 19.12
N PRO A 5 -46.99 -48.71 18.20
CA PRO A 5 -46.98 -49.48 16.94
C PRO A 5 -47.74 -48.85 15.73
N THR A 6 -47.35 -49.10 14.48
CA THR A 6 -47.83 -50.03 13.41
C THR A 6 -49.35 -50.08 13.19
N SER A 7 -49.94 -50.03 11.95
CA SER A 7 -49.90 -50.97 10.89
C SER A 7 -50.88 -50.54 9.76
N ALA A 8 -50.56 -50.75 8.52
CA ALA A 8 -51.11 -51.70 7.54
C ALA A 8 -52.53 -51.38 7.00
N GLY A 9 -52.89 -51.38 5.77
CA GLY A 9 -52.60 -52.16 4.62
C GLY A 9 -53.90 -52.36 3.81
N GLY A 10 -53.90 -52.60 2.54
CA GLY A 10 -55.07 -53.13 1.87
C GLY A 10 -55.20 -52.85 0.38
N HIS A 11 -54.90 -53.87 -0.36
CA HIS A 11 -55.11 -54.09 -1.82
C HIS A 11 -56.58 -54.05 -2.31
N ARG A 12 -56.80 -53.73 -3.65
CA ARG A 12 -57.33 -54.58 -4.70
C ARG A 12 -57.79 -53.79 -5.93
N ARG A 13 -57.14 -54.01 -7.06
CA ARG A 13 -57.47 -54.77 -8.24
C ARG A 13 -58.74 -54.32 -9.05
N SER A 14 -58.45 -53.87 -10.26
CA SER A 14 -58.82 -54.29 -11.62
C SER A 14 -60.27 -54.20 -12.07
N ARG A 15 -60.48 -53.62 -13.26
CA ARG A 15 -61.00 -54.29 -14.49
C ARG A 15 -60.98 -53.36 -15.69
N LEU A 16 -60.55 -53.95 -16.80
CA LEU A 16 -60.60 -53.47 -18.18
C LEU A 16 -62.05 -53.33 -18.69
N LEU A 17 -62.20 -52.48 -19.69
CA LEU A 17 -63.00 -52.57 -20.91
C LEU A 17 -62.87 -51.23 -21.63
N GLY A 18 -62.53 -51.15 -22.74
CA GLY A 18 -62.44 -51.49 -24.11
C GLY A 18 -63.31 -50.60 -24.98
N LEU A 19 -62.74 -50.14 -26.10
CA LEU A 19 -63.25 -49.72 -27.38
C LEU A 19 -63.52 -48.24 -27.66
N ALA A 20 -62.86 -47.79 -28.63
CA ALA A 20 -63.22 -47.27 -29.95
C ALA A 20 -62.51 -45.97 -30.34
N ALA A 21 -61.81 -46.09 -31.44
CA ALA A 21 -61.07 -45.05 -32.13
C ALA A 21 -61.99 -44.01 -32.76
N PHE A 22 -61.57 -42.74 -32.63
CA PHE A 22 -61.82 -41.70 -33.64
C PHE A 22 -60.56 -40.88 -33.82
N ALA A 23 -59.98 -41.03 -35.00
CA ALA A 23 -58.84 -40.23 -35.42
C ALA A 23 -59.33 -38.82 -35.77
N LEU A 24 -58.86 -37.82 -34.96
CA LEU A 24 -58.95 -36.43 -35.36
C LEU A 24 -57.53 -35.90 -35.42
N SER A 25 -57.01 -35.71 -36.62
CA SER A 25 -55.68 -35.09 -36.85
C SER A 25 -55.70 -33.63 -36.46
N LEU A 26 -55.19 -33.36 -35.28
CA LEU A 26 -54.91 -31.99 -34.86
C LEU A 26 -53.44 -31.64 -35.26
N ILE A 27 -53.31 -30.82 -36.29
CA ILE A 27 -52.03 -30.24 -36.66
C ILE A 27 -51.64 -29.22 -35.53
N ILE A 28 -50.78 -29.68 -34.63
CA ILE A 28 -50.12 -28.77 -33.66
C ILE A 28 -48.99 -28.10 -34.41
N ALA A 29 -49.19 -26.83 -34.76
CA ALA A 29 -48.09 -25.96 -35.16
C ALA A 29 -47.17 -25.78 -33.95
N VAL A 30 -45.98 -26.40 -34.00
CA VAL A 30 -44.89 -26.13 -33.06
C VAL A 30 -44.35 -24.74 -33.41
N PRO A 31 -44.38 -23.75 -32.53
CA PRO A 31 -43.67 -22.51 -32.77
C PRO A 31 -42.18 -22.86 -32.73
N THR A 32 -41.51 -22.74 -33.86
CA THR A 32 -40.03 -22.68 -33.89
C THR A 32 -39.63 -21.46 -33.09
N ALA A 33 -39.15 -21.66 -31.85
CA ALA A 33 -38.42 -20.64 -31.14
C ALA A 33 -37.21 -20.28 -32.00
N GLY A 34 -37.23 -19.07 -32.60
CA GLY A 34 -36.03 -18.47 -33.18
C GLY A 34 -34.96 -18.37 -32.11
N PRO A 35 -33.68 -18.33 -32.48
CA PRO A 35 -32.64 -18.11 -31.53
C PRO A 35 -32.98 -16.82 -30.76
N ALA A 36 -33.10 -16.92 -29.43
CA ALA A 36 -33.12 -15.77 -28.56
C ALA A 36 -31.77 -15.07 -28.82
N PHE A 37 -31.81 -13.93 -29.49
CA PHE A 37 -30.71 -13.03 -29.47
C PHE A 37 -30.54 -12.64 -27.99
N GLY A 38 -29.52 -13.19 -27.35
CA GLY A 38 -29.10 -12.71 -26.03
C GLY A 38 -28.93 -11.20 -26.18
N GLU A 39 -29.57 -10.45 -25.32
CA GLU A 39 -29.32 -9.04 -25.19
C GLU A 39 -27.81 -8.92 -24.92
N GLU A 40 -27.05 -8.40 -25.89
CA GLU A 40 -25.63 -8.15 -25.73
C GLU A 40 -25.52 -7.20 -24.55
N ALA A 41 -24.85 -7.61 -23.47
CA ALA A 41 -24.69 -6.75 -22.30
C ALA A 41 -24.09 -5.41 -22.76
N ALA A 42 -24.72 -4.33 -22.37
CA ALA A 42 -24.26 -3.00 -22.78
C ALA A 42 -22.82 -2.79 -22.29
N ALA A 43 -21.93 -2.42 -23.20
CA ALA A 43 -20.52 -2.22 -22.88
C ALA A 43 -20.35 -1.21 -21.74
N VAL A 44 -19.41 -1.49 -20.83
CA VAL A 44 -19.06 -0.58 -19.73
C VAL A 44 -18.44 0.70 -20.32
N PRO A 45 -19.00 1.88 -20.04
CA PRO A 45 -18.48 3.12 -20.61
C PRO A 45 -17.15 3.53 -19.98
N GLY A 46 -16.20 3.99 -20.78
CA GLY A 46 -15.02 4.69 -20.33
C GLY A 46 -15.28 6.17 -20.07
N GLY A 47 -14.46 6.79 -19.20
CA GLY A 47 -14.59 8.19 -18.80
C GLY A 47 -15.71 8.47 -17.81
N GLY A 48 -16.09 9.74 -17.70
CA GLY A 48 -17.16 10.20 -16.83
C GLY A 48 -16.69 11.17 -15.74
N ASP A 49 -17.62 11.58 -14.87
CA ASP A 49 -17.31 12.43 -13.72
C ASP A 49 -16.54 11.67 -12.64
N LEU A 50 -15.73 12.39 -11.87
CA LEU A 50 -14.87 11.82 -10.82
C LEU A 50 -15.59 11.63 -9.48
N GLY A 51 -16.89 11.91 -9.41
CA GLY A 51 -17.69 11.77 -8.20
C GLY A 51 -17.56 12.95 -7.21
N PRO A 52 -18.44 13.01 -6.20
CA PRO A 52 -18.59 14.17 -5.34
C PRO A 52 -17.43 14.40 -4.36
N ASN A 53 -16.61 13.38 -4.12
CA ASN A 53 -15.49 13.46 -3.16
C ASN A 53 -14.14 13.79 -3.86
N VAL A 54 -14.17 14.01 -5.17
CA VAL A 54 -13.07 14.67 -5.90
C VAL A 54 -13.42 16.13 -6.05
N LEU A 55 -12.76 16.99 -5.28
CA LEU A 55 -12.97 18.43 -5.32
C LEU A 55 -11.91 19.04 -6.22
N VAL A 56 -12.36 19.64 -7.34
CA VAL A 56 -11.47 20.27 -8.29
C VAL A 56 -11.56 21.78 -8.16
N PHE A 57 -10.42 22.42 -7.94
CA PHE A 57 -10.29 23.85 -7.78
C PHE A 57 -9.48 24.44 -8.93
N ASP A 58 -9.85 25.64 -9.35
CA ASP A 58 -9.02 26.49 -10.18
C ASP A 58 -8.70 27.80 -9.43
N PRO A 59 -7.73 28.62 -9.90
CA PRO A 59 -7.32 29.83 -9.17
C PRO A 59 -8.46 30.84 -8.94
N SER A 60 -9.54 30.78 -9.72
CA SER A 60 -10.70 31.68 -9.60
C SER A 60 -11.80 31.12 -8.67
N THR A 61 -11.67 29.89 -8.19
CA THR A 61 -12.67 29.26 -7.31
C THR A 61 -12.76 30.03 -5.99
N PRO A 62 -13.94 30.55 -5.61
CA PRO A 62 -14.07 31.26 -4.35
C PRO A 62 -14.10 30.30 -3.17
N GLY A 63 -13.53 30.71 -2.02
CA GLY A 63 -13.67 29.98 -0.76
C GLY A 63 -12.88 28.66 -0.66
N ILE A 64 -11.84 28.47 -1.46
CA ILE A 64 -11.00 27.27 -1.42
C ILE A 64 -10.55 26.94 0.01
N GLN A 65 -9.97 27.93 0.73
CA GLN A 65 -9.47 27.71 2.08
C GLN A 65 -10.56 27.21 3.03
N ALA A 66 -11.76 27.84 2.98
CA ALA A 66 -12.87 27.42 3.83
C ALA A 66 -13.32 25.98 3.53
N LYS A 67 -13.27 25.55 2.26
CA LYS A 67 -13.61 24.19 1.87
C LYS A 67 -12.55 23.17 2.31
N VAL A 68 -11.29 23.51 2.19
CA VAL A 68 -10.18 22.69 2.69
C VAL A 68 -10.26 22.54 4.21
N ASP A 69 -10.55 23.62 4.94
CA ASP A 69 -10.73 23.61 6.40
C ASP A 69 -11.93 22.75 6.84
N GLU A 70 -13.02 22.78 6.07
CA GLU A 70 -14.21 21.92 6.32
C GLU A 70 -13.83 20.43 6.22
N ILE A 71 -13.11 20.04 5.17
CA ILE A 71 -12.65 18.67 4.99
C ILE A 71 -11.66 18.27 6.09
N PHE A 72 -10.70 19.14 6.40
CA PHE A 72 -9.74 18.89 7.49
C PHE A 72 -10.43 18.63 8.82
N LYS A 73 -11.35 19.50 9.23
CA LYS A 73 -12.14 19.33 10.46
C LYS A 73 -12.85 17.99 10.54
N LYS A 74 -13.35 17.50 9.41
CA LYS A 74 -14.04 16.22 9.33
C LYS A 74 -13.08 15.04 9.44
N GLN A 75 -11.88 15.18 8.88
CA GLN A 75 -10.92 14.09 8.69
C GLN A 75 -9.76 14.10 9.69
N GLU A 76 -9.57 15.15 10.48
CA GLU A 76 -8.43 15.34 11.37
C GLU A 76 -8.17 14.13 12.28
N SER A 77 -9.21 13.60 12.92
CA SER A 77 -9.14 12.46 13.84
C SER A 77 -9.91 11.22 13.34
N ALA A 78 -10.35 11.21 12.07
CA ALA A 78 -11.15 10.14 11.49
C ALA A 78 -10.30 8.92 11.06
N GLN A 79 -9.44 8.41 11.95
CA GLN A 79 -8.48 7.35 11.67
C GLN A 79 -9.09 6.08 11.06
N PHE A 80 -10.30 5.73 11.44
CA PHE A 80 -11.03 4.57 10.92
C PHE A 80 -12.36 4.96 10.27
N GLY A 81 -12.49 6.22 9.84
CA GLY A 81 -13.67 6.71 9.16
C GLY A 81 -13.83 6.13 7.75
N SER A 82 -15.06 6.20 7.23
CA SER A 82 -15.42 5.72 5.90
C SER A 82 -15.23 6.76 4.79
N ASP A 83 -15.13 8.04 5.15
CA ASP A 83 -15.03 9.12 4.16
C ASP A 83 -13.62 9.20 3.56
N ARG A 84 -13.56 9.48 2.26
CA ARG A 84 -12.34 9.65 1.48
C ARG A 84 -12.48 10.89 0.60
N TYR A 85 -11.42 11.68 0.47
CA TYR A 85 -11.40 12.90 -0.33
C TYR A 85 -10.15 13.02 -1.18
N ALA A 86 -10.31 13.55 -2.38
CA ALA A 86 -9.22 14.00 -3.22
C ALA A 86 -9.40 15.49 -3.55
N LEU A 87 -8.45 16.31 -3.11
CA LEU A 87 -8.40 17.74 -3.36
C LEU A 87 -7.47 17.97 -4.55
N MET A 88 -8.03 18.34 -5.69
CA MET A 88 -7.33 18.46 -6.97
C MET A 88 -7.27 19.92 -7.41
N PHE A 89 -6.08 20.39 -7.75
CA PHE A 89 -5.85 21.79 -8.12
C PHE A 89 -5.38 21.90 -9.57
N LYS A 90 -6.15 22.62 -10.39
CA LYS A 90 -5.77 22.89 -11.78
C LYS A 90 -4.47 23.69 -11.85
N PRO A 91 -3.73 23.65 -12.98
CA PRO A 91 -2.56 24.50 -13.18
C PRO A 91 -2.85 25.99 -12.88
N GLY A 92 -1.93 26.63 -12.15
CA GLY A 92 -2.03 28.02 -11.76
C GLY A 92 -1.40 28.32 -10.40
N THR A 93 -1.50 29.56 -9.97
CA THR A 93 -0.99 30.02 -8.67
C THR A 93 -2.16 30.29 -7.73
N TYR A 94 -2.06 29.77 -6.53
CA TYR A 94 -3.05 29.90 -5.45
C TYR A 94 -2.43 30.64 -4.27
N ASP A 95 -3.04 31.76 -3.90
CA ASP A 95 -2.54 32.60 -2.83
C ASP A 95 -3.22 32.27 -1.50
N ASN A 96 -2.45 32.32 -0.41
CA ASN A 96 -2.91 32.15 0.96
C ASN A 96 -3.62 30.80 1.22
N ILE A 97 -3.16 29.73 0.60
CA ILE A 97 -3.63 28.38 0.87
C ILE A 97 -2.76 27.75 1.95
N ASN A 98 -3.39 27.37 3.06
CA ASN A 98 -2.79 26.50 4.07
C ASN A 98 -3.65 25.25 4.20
N ALA A 99 -3.32 24.22 3.42
CA ALA A 99 -4.07 22.99 3.37
C ALA A 99 -3.56 22.02 4.45
N GLN A 100 -4.26 21.95 5.59
CA GLN A 100 -4.05 20.86 6.54
C GLN A 100 -4.76 19.60 6.06
N LEU A 101 -4.09 18.44 6.18
CA LEU A 101 -4.63 17.16 5.76
C LEU A 101 -4.92 16.24 6.95
N GLY A 102 -6.15 15.74 7.00
CA GLY A 102 -6.57 14.67 7.89
C GLY A 102 -6.48 13.29 7.22
N PHE A 103 -7.03 12.28 7.89
CA PHE A 103 -7.06 10.91 7.38
C PHE A 103 -7.82 10.81 6.04
N TYR A 104 -7.37 9.91 5.17
CA TYR A 104 -7.98 9.61 3.86
C TYR A 104 -8.22 10.85 2.99
N THR A 105 -7.33 11.84 3.11
CA THR A 105 -7.33 13.03 2.28
C THR A 105 -6.06 13.09 1.45
N SER A 106 -6.22 13.09 0.13
CA SER A 106 -5.13 13.31 -0.82
C SER A 106 -5.22 14.72 -1.39
N ILE A 107 -4.09 15.40 -1.59
CA ILE A 107 -4.00 16.68 -2.28
C ILE A 107 -3.05 16.54 -3.46
N ALA A 108 -3.46 17.03 -4.64
CA ALA A 108 -2.63 16.95 -5.83
C ALA A 108 -2.85 18.12 -6.80
N GLY A 109 -1.77 18.49 -7.51
CA GLY A 109 -1.85 19.33 -8.68
C GLY A 109 -2.21 18.52 -9.92
N LEU A 110 -3.02 19.13 -10.80
CA LEU A 110 -3.43 18.56 -12.08
C LEU A 110 -2.56 19.03 -13.25
N GLY A 111 -1.38 19.61 -12.99
CA GLY A 111 -0.38 19.88 -13.99
C GLY A 111 0.42 18.64 -14.38
N LEU A 112 1.16 18.71 -15.48
CA LEU A 112 2.10 17.64 -15.84
C LEU A 112 3.36 17.67 -14.97
N ASN A 113 3.75 18.86 -14.50
CA ASN A 113 4.86 19.06 -13.59
C ASN A 113 4.39 19.67 -12.26
N PRO A 114 5.10 19.46 -11.15
CA PRO A 114 4.77 20.09 -9.89
C PRO A 114 4.66 21.62 -9.95
N ASP A 115 5.52 22.26 -10.72
CA ASP A 115 5.57 23.72 -10.84
C ASP A 115 4.40 24.33 -11.63
N ASP A 116 3.62 23.51 -12.32
CA ASP A 116 2.42 23.98 -13.02
C ASP A 116 1.32 24.41 -12.04
N THR A 117 1.35 23.89 -10.82
CA THR A 117 0.40 24.22 -9.75
C THR A 117 1.15 24.67 -8.50
N THR A 118 1.15 25.98 -8.25
CA THR A 118 1.94 26.58 -7.15
C THR A 118 1.04 27.14 -6.06
N PHE A 119 1.31 26.78 -4.80
CA PHE A 119 0.73 27.43 -3.63
C PHE A 119 1.70 28.46 -3.07
N ASN A 120 1.28 29.72 -2.94
CA ASN A 120 1.87 30.67 -2.03
C ASN A 120 1.27 30.38 -0.65
N GLY A 121 1.82 29.34 0.01
CA GLY A 121 1.22 28.73 1.19
C GLY A 121 1.79 27.34 1.47
N ASP A 122 1.08 26.58 2.29
CA ASP A 122 1.55 25.33 2.86
C ASP A 122 0.59 24.16 2.59
N VAL A 123 1.14 22.94 2.53
CA VAL A 123 0.39 21.68 2.68
C VAL A 123 0.90 20.99 3.94
N THR A 124 0.09 21.00 4.98
CA THR A 124 0.54 20.71 6.34
C THR A 124 -0.09 19.44 6.90
N VAL A 125 0.71 18.66 7.60
CA VAL A 125 0.24 17.66 8.58
C VAL A 125 0.89 17.96 9.92
N ASP A 126 0.07 18.04 10.96
CA ASP A 126 0.54 18.16 12.34
C ASP A 126 -0.24 17.18 13.24
N ALA A 127 0.18 17.02 14.48
CA ALA A 127 -0.32 16.02 15.42
C ALA A 127 -1.15 16.61 16.57
N GLY A 128 -1.79 17.78 16.37
CA GLY A 128 -2.61 18.43 17.40
C GLY A 128 -3.73 17.54 17.94
N TRP A 129 -4.36 16.76 17.09
CA TRP A 129 -5.43 15.83 17.44
C TRP A 129 -4.98 14.71 18.41
N PHE A 130 -3.68 14.37 18.43
CA PHE A 130 -3.10 13.31 19.24
C PHE A 130 -1.99 13.83 20.17
N ASN A 131 -2.21 15.00 20.75
CA ASN A 131 -1.33 15.65 21.74
C ASN A 131 0.13 15.79 21.29
N GLY A 132 0.35 16.12 20.02
CA GLY A 132 1.69 16.30 19.45
C GLY A 132 2.40 15.00 19.07
N ASN A 133 1.72 13.86 19.10
CA ASN A 133 2.27 12.56 18.68
C ASN A 133 1.86 12.23 17.25
N ALA A 134 2.81 12.19 16.32
CA ALA A 134 2.56 11.93 14.90
C ALA A 134 2.64 10.44 14.52
N THR A 135 2.86 9.53 15.47
CA THR A 135 2.99 8.10 15.16
C THR A 135 1.74 7.45 14.55
N GLN A 136 0.61 8.15 14.58
CA GLN A 136 -0.64 7.70 13.95
C GLN A 136 -1.09 8.59 12.78
N ASN A 137 -0.23 9.49 12.28
CA ASN A 137 -0.53 10.38 11.16
C ASN A 137 -0.29 9.72 9.80
N PHE A 138 -1.03 8.68 9.47
CA PHE A 138 -0.94 7.97 8.21
C PHE A 138 -2.22 8.14 7.35
N TRP A 139 -2.28 7.49 6.19
CA TRP A 139 -3.38 7.49 5.20
C TRP A 139 -3.76 8.89 4.71
N ARG A 140 -2.76 9.60 4.20
CA ARG A 140 -2.90 10.87 3.49
C ARG A 140 -1.78 11.02 2.47
N SER A 141 -1.92 11.87 1.48
CA SER A 141 -0.87 12.11 0.50
C SER A 141 -0.81 13.53 -0.01
N ALA A 142 0.38 13.97 -0.40
CA ALA A 142 0.60 15.21 -1.16
C ALA A 142 1.41 14.89 -2.41
N GLU A 143 0.89 15.31 -3.57
CA GLU A 143 1.45 14.93 -4.85
C GLU A 143 1.41 16.08 -5.87
N ASN A 144 2.47 16.19 -6.68
CA ASN A 144 2.51 17.01 -7.90
C ASN A 144 2.14 18.49 -7.69
N LEU A 145 2.69 19.12 -6.63
CA LEU A 145 2.47 20.52 -6.25
C LEU A 145 3.78 21.24 -5.98
N ALA A 146 3.86 22.53 -6.28
CA ALA A 146 4.90 23.42 -5.81
C ALA A 146 4.40 24.25 -4.63
N LEU A 147 5.23 24.41 -3.60
CA LEU A 147 4.94 25.17 -2.40
C LEU A 147 5.94 26.31 -2.21
N ARG A 148 5.43 27.48 -1.85
CA ARG A 148 6.22 28.57 -1.25
C ARG A 148 5.75 28.76 0.18
N PRO A 149 6.35 28.05 1.14
CA PRO A 149 5.90 28.04 2.52
C PRO A 149 5.91 29.45 3.12
N VAL A 150 4.85 29.82 3.84
CA VAL A 150 4.66 31.16 4.41
C VAL A 150 5.83 31.54 5.34
N ASN A 151 6.31 30.59 6.14
CA ASN A 151 7.40 30.80 7.08
C ASN A 151 8.74 30.18 6.59
N GLY A 152 8.87 29.96 5.27
CA GLY A 152 10.06 29.39 4.66
C GLY A 152 10.23 27.88 4.87
N THR A 153 9.37 27.22 5.64
CA THR A 153 9.43 25.79 5.93
C THR A 153 8.03 25.18 6.00
N ASN A 154 7.77 24.17 5.20
CA ASN A 154 6.53 23.38 5.24
C ASN A 154 6.63 22.28 6.31
N ARG A 155 5.53 21.92 6.98
CA ARG A 155 5.47 20.83 7.95
C ARG A 155 4.75 19.61 7.38
N TRP A 156 5.41 18.45 7.46
CA TRP A 156 4.84 17.16 7.04
C TRP A 156 5.11 16.10 8.10
N ALA A 157 4.42 16.24 9.27
CA ALA A 157 4.61 15.35 10.43
C ALA A 157 3.73 14.10 10.30
N VAL A 158 4.23 13.10 9.62
CA VAL A 158 3.51 11.88 9.26
C VAL A 158 4.22 10.62 9.74
N SER A 159 3.53 9.48 9.60
CA SER A 159 4.06 8.14 9.78
C SER A 159 3.60 7.22 8.64
N GLN A 160 4.41 6.23 8.32
CA GLN A 160 4.24 5.15 7.33
C GLN A 160 3.49 5.56 6.04
N ALA A 161 2.19 5.27 5.94
CA ALA A 161 1.37 5.41 4.74
C ALA A 161 0.94 6.86 4.46
N ALA A 162 1.90 7.73 4.23
CA ALA A 162 1.66 9.14 3.92
C ALA A 162 2.73 9.66 2.92
N PRO A 163 2.62 9.27 1.63
CA PRO A 163 3.61 9.62 0.64
C PRO A 163 3.64 11.11 0.32
N PHE A 164 4.84 11.62 0.11
CA PHE A 164 5.15 12.95 -0.39
C PHE A 164 5.86 12.77 -1.73
N ARG A 165 5.11 12.84 -2.84
CA ARG A 165 5.61 12.51 -4.18
C ARG A 165 5.54 13.68 -5.13
N ARG A 166 6.57 13.87 -5.96
CA ARG A 166 6.57 14.89 -7.00
C ARG A 166 6.19 16.27 -6.45
N MET A 167 6.75 16.62 -5.31
CA MET A 167 6.54 17.90 -4.69
C MET A 167 7.75 18.81 -4.92
N HIS A 168 7.51 20.09 -5.14
CA HIS A 168 8.57 21.10 -5.12
C HIS A 168 8.37 22.06 -3.96
N VAL A 169 9.14 21.91 -2.90
CA VAL A 169 9.11 22.82 -1.75
C VAL A 169 10.21 23.88 -1.93
N ARG A 170 9.80 25.10 -2.21
CA ARG A 170 10.71 26.26 -2.35
C ARG A 170 11.04 26.83 -0.98
N GLY A 171 11.63 26.00 -0.14
CA GLY A 171 11.96 26.24 1.26
C GLY A 171 12.40 24.96 1.94
N GLY A 172 12.39 24.95 3.28
CA GLY A 172 12.67 23.78 4.09
C GLY A 172 11.45 22.85 4.24
N LEU A 173 11.70 21.64 4.72
CA LEU A 173 10.66 20.65 5.05
C LEU A 173 10.91 20.10 6.45
N ASN A 174 9.97 20.32 7.37
CA ASN A 174 10.00 19.80 8.73
C ASN A 174 9.11 18.56 8.82
N LEU A 175 9.70 17.42 9.18
CA LEU A 175 9.01 16.15 9.28
C LEU A 175 8.53 15.80 10.70
N ALA A 176 8.84 16.66 11.69
CA ALA A 176 8.41 16.48 13.07
C ALA A 176 7.13 17.27 13.38
N PRO A 177 6.29 16.77 14.31
CA PRO A 177 5.17 17.53 14.83
C PRO A 177 5.63 18.75 15.62
N ASP A 178 4.72 19.70 15.86
CA ASP A 178 5.00 20.83 16.72
C ASP A 178 5.35 20.35 18.13
N GLY A 179 6.36 20.99 18.75
CA GLY A 179 6.89 20.54 20.04
C GLY A 179 7.76 19.28 19.99
N TYR A 180 8.11 18.79 18.79
CA TYR A 180 9.01 17.63 18.58
C TYR A 180 8.54 16.34 19.26
N GLY A 181 7.25 16.10 19.28
CA GLY A 181 6.66 14.82 19.72
C GLY A 181 7.11 13.64 18.85
N TRP A 182 6.68 12.44 19.20
CA TRP A 182 7.07 11.19 18.52
C TRP A 182 6.60 11.14 17.08
N ALA A 183 7.40 10.49 16.22
CA ALA A 183 7.06 10.16 14.84
C ALA A 183 7.84 8.91 14.41
N SER A 184 7.21 8.00 13.65
CA SER A 184 7.76 6.65 13.44
C SER A 184 8.39 6.40 12.07
N GLY A 185 8.26 7.32 11.12
CA GLY A 185 8.88 7.17 9.80
C GLY A 185 7.95 7.57 8.66
N GLY A 186 8.50 7.72 7.47
CA GLY A 186 7.72 8.09 6.30
C GLY A 186 8.54 8.03 5.01
N TYR A 187 8.02 8.67 3.96
CA TYR A 187 8.47 8.49 2.60
C TYR A 187 8.41 9.77 1.77
N ILE A 188 9.50 10.05 1.07
CA ILE A 188 9.61 11.10 0.04
C ILE A 188 10.12 10.48 -1.25
N ALA A 189 9.49 10.77 -2.40
CA ALA A 189 9.99 10.36 -3.69
C ALA A 189 9.79 11.42 -4.78
N ASP A 190 10.67 11.41 -5.76
CA ASP A 190 10.58 12.25 -6.96
C ASP A 190 10.29 13.73 -6.65
N SER A 191 10.85 14.23 -5.53
CA SER A 191 10.56 15.54 -4.97
C SER A 191 11.79 16.42 -4.90
N ARG A 192 11.60 17.73 -5.05
CA ARG A 192 12.63 18.74 -4.87
C ARG A 192 12.33 19.60 -3.63
N ILE A 193 13.27 19.65 -2.71
CA ILE A 193 13.22 20.49 -1.52
C ILE A 193 14.43 21.42 -1.57
N ASP A 194 14.20 22.72 -1.84
CA ASP A 194 15.30 23.68 -2.04
C ASP A 194 16.08 23.95 -0.76
N GLY A 195 15.46 23.80 0.40
CA GLY A 195 16.08 23.95 1.72
C GLY A 195 16.42 22.61 2.39
N THR A 196 16.63 22.69 3.70
CA THR A 196 16.94 21.51 4.53
C THR A 196 15.69 20.73 4.88
N VAL A 197 15.76 19.39 4.79
CA VAL A 197 14.80 18.47 5.38
C VAL A 197 15.20 18.20 6.82
N SER A 198 14.30 18.43 7.77
CA SER A 198 14.55 18.31 9.21
C SER A 198 13.66 17.21 9.81
N PRO A 199 14.18 16.00 10.03
CA PRO A 199 13.39 14.87 10.54
C PRO A 199 13.16 14.95 12.06
N TYR A 200 14.06 15.55 12.84
CA TYR A 200 14.04 15.65 14.30
C TYR A 200 13.74 14.33 15.00
N SER A 201 12.49 14.10 15.38
CA SER A 201 12.02 12.93 16.13
C SER A 201 11.66 11.75 15.26
N GLN A 202 11.67 11.88 13.94
CA GLN A 202 11.41 10.72 13.05
C GLN A 202 12.40 9.60 13.35
N GLN A 203 11.90 8.46 13.74
CA GLN A 203 12.71 7.28 14.09
C GLN A 203 13.50 6.78 12.89
N GLN A 204 12.88 6.83 11.71
CA GLN A 204 13.45 6.42 10.45
C GLN A 204 12.77 7.17 9.30
N TRP A 205 13.39 7.15 8.13
CA TRP A 205 12.83 7.80 6.95
C TRP A 205 13.45 7.26 5.68
N TYR A 206 12.65 7.18 4.61
CA TYR A 206 13.16 6.84 3.30
C TYR A 206 12.91 7.96 2.29
N THR A 207 13.95 8.33 1.56
CA THR A 207 13.90 9.32 0.48
C THR A 207 14.50 8.71 -0.79
N ARG A 208 13.79 8.79 -1.90
CA ARG A 208 14.16 8.18 -3.17
C ARG A 208 14.07 9.17 -4.33
N ASP A 209 15.04 9.11 -5.26
CA ASP A 209 15.03 9.81 -6.55
C ASP A 209 14.63 11.29 -6.45
N SER A 210 15.18 11.99 -5.50
CA SER A 210 14.82 13.37 -5.14
C SER A 210 16.04 14.28 -5.17
N SER A 211 15.81 15.60 -5.05
CA SER A 211 16.86 16.61 -4.88
C SER A 211 16.57 17.42 -3.63
N ILE A 212 17.51 17.49 -2.69
CA ILE A 212 17.34 18.19 -1.41
C ILE A 212 18.50 19.14 -1.15
N GLY A 213 18.21 20.29 -0.50
CA GLY A 213 19.25 21.25 -0.11
C GLY A 213 20.12 20.77 1.06
N GLY A 214 19.64 19.80 1.83
CA GLY A 214 20.36 19.17 2.92
C GLY A 214 19.45 18.32 3.81
N TRP A 215 20.08 17.62 4.79
CA TRP A 215 19.39 16.76 5.75
C TRP A 215 19.87 17.10 7.18
N GLY A 216 18.95 17.22 8.13
CA GLY A 216 19.25 17.76 9.45
C GLY A 216 19.87 16.77 10.41
N ASN A 217 19.23 15.65 10.70
CA ASN A 217 19.68 14.67 11.70
C ASN A 217 19.12 13.28 11.40
N GLY A 218 19.45 12.30 12.24
CA GLY A 218 18.87 10.96 12.19
C GLY A 218 18.69 10.40 13.59
N VAL A 219 17.64 9.59 13.80
CA VAL A 219 17.42 8.91 15.09
C VAL A 219 17.92 7.46 14.99
N TRP A 220 17.34 6.63 14.14
CA TRP A 220 17.77 5.22 14.02
C TRP A 220 18.21 4.84 12.62
N ASN A 221 17.50 5.25 11.59
CA ASN A 221 17.80 4.93 10.21
C ASN A 221 17.19 5.93 9.23
N MET A 222 18.04 6.65 8.52
CA MET A 222 17.66 7.53 7.42
C MET A 222 18.28 6.98 6.15
N THR A 223 17.44 6.48 5.26
CA THR A 223 17.86 5.79 4.03
C THR A 223 17.58 6.65 2.80
N PHE A 224 18.55 6.69 1.91
CA PHE A 224 18.53 7.48 0.67
C PHE A 224 18.91 6.58 -0.51
N SER A 225 18.18 6.64 -1.61
CA SER A 225 18.60 6.08 -2.87
C SER A 225 18.35 7.04 -4.02
N GLY A 226 19.37 7.29 -4.86
CA GLY A 226 19.26 8.21 -5.99
C GLY A 226 18.92 9.66 -5.59
N VAL A 227 19.36 10.13 -4.43
CA VAL A 227 19.03 11.47 -3.91
C VAL A 227 20.20 12.42 -4.10
N GLU A 228 19.98 13.51 -4.85
CA GLU A 228 20.92 14.61 -4.95
C GLU A 228 20.87 15.45 -3.66
N GLY A 229 22.03 15.74 -3.08
CA GLY A 229 22.14 16.46 -1.80
C GLY A 229 21.94 15.59 -0.56
N ALA A 230 21.81 14.27 -0.70
CA ALA A 230 21.79 13.35 0.43
C ALA A 230 23.11 13.41 1.23
N PRO A 231 23.05 13.16 2.56
CA PRO A 231 24.27 12.97 3.35
C PRO A 231 25.06 11.76 2.86
N ALA A 232 26.38 11.78 3.10
CA ALA A 232 27.21 10.63 2.78
C ALA A 232 26.85 9.41 3.63
N GLN A 233 27.13 8.22 3.10
CA GLN A 233 27.02 6.96 3.86
C GLN A 233 27.84 7.06 5.17
N SER A 234 27.21 6.76 6.30
CA SER A 234 27.85 6.88 7.61
C SER A 234 27.30 5.95 8.70
N PHE A 235 26.26 5.14 8.39
CA PHE A 235 25.69 4.23 9.37
C PHE A 235 26.79 3.46 10.15
N PRO A 236 26.70 3.35 11.49
CA PRO A 236 25.56 3.66 12.33
C PRO A 236 25.56 5.08 12.93
N GLU A 237 26.61 5.90 12.79
CA GLU A 237 26.70 7.20 13.43
C GLU A 237 27.39 8.24 12.53
N PRO A 238 26.64 9.22 12.02
CA PRO A 238 25.18 9.34 11.97
C PRO A 238 24.49 8.17 11.24
N PRO A 239 23.21 7.87 11.53
CA PRO A 239 22.56 6.66 11.02
C PRO A 239 22.05 6.86 9.57
N TYR A 240 22.93 7.12 8.64
CA TYR A 240 22.63 7.36 7.22
C TYR A 240 23.05 6.20 6.34
N THR A 241 22.06 5.61 5.66
CA THR A 241 22.26 4.62 4.61
C THR A 241 22.04 5.27 3.26
N THR A 242 23.09 5.40 2.44
CA THR A 242 23.02 6.17 1.19
C THR A 242 23.51 5.37 0.00
N LEU A 243 22.61 5.11 -0.95
CA LEU A 243 22.89 4.50 -2.24
C LEU A 243 22.91 5.60 -3.31
N GLU A 244 23.90 5.57 -4.19
CA GLU A 244 24.07 6.58 -5.23
C GLU A 244 22.88 6.65 -6.19
N THR A 245 22.31 5.50 -6.54
CA THR A 245 21.18 5.36 -7.47
C THR A 245 20.13 4.41 -6.93
N THR A 246 18.89 4.56 -7.41
CA THR A 246 17.86 3.53 -7.29
C THR A 246 17.99 2.58 -8.49
N PRO A 247 18.14 1.27 -8.28
CA PRO A 247 18.45 0.34 -9.38
C PRO A 247 17.43 0.36 -10.51
N VAL A 248 16.16 0.24 -10.15
CA VAL A 248 15.01 0.37 -11.06
C VAL A 248 13.92 1.16 -10.33
N SER A 249 13.30 2.10 -10.99
CA SER A 249 12.13 2.81 -10.47
C SER A 249 11.12 3.11 -11.56
N ARG A 250 9.86 3.13 -11.17
CA ARG A 250 8.76 3.66 -11.96
C ARG A 250 7.93 4.52 -11.03
N GLU A 251 7.77 5.80 -11.38
CA GLU A 251 6.97 6.70 -10.59
C GLU A 251 5.48 6.35 -10.70
N LYS A 252 4.73 6.69 -9.67
CA LYS A 252 3.29 6.45 -9.58
C LYS A 252 2.55 7.16 -10.72
N PRO A 253 1.62 6.50 -11.43
CA PRO A 253 0.71 7.17 -12.34
C PRO A 253 -0.12 8.23 -11.64
N PHE A 254 -0.44 9.33 -12.34
CA PHE A 254 -1.19 10.43 -11.75
C PHE A 254 -2.14 11.10 -12.76
N LEU A 255 -3.26 11.61 -12.25
CA LEU A 255 -4.23 12.35 -13.02
C LEU A 255 -3.69 13.75 -13.35
N HIS A 256 -3.85 14.19 -14.59
CA HIS A 256 -3.49 15.55 -15.03
C HIS A 256 -4.46 16.07 -16.07
N LEU A 257 -4.40 17.37 -16.34
CA LEU A 257 -5.14 18.03 -17.40
C LEU A 257 -4.23 18.30 -18.60
N ASP A 258 -4.73 18.02 -19.79
CA ASP A 258 -4.19 18.48 -21.07
C ASP A 258 -5.25 19.35 -21.75
N GLY A 259 -5.10 20.67 -21.64
CA GLY A 259 -6.20 21.60 -21.83
C GLY A 259 -7.30 21.37 -20.79
N ASP A 260 -8.52 21.08 -21.25
CA ASP A 260 -9.65 20.75 -20.36
C ASP A 260 -9.89 19.24 -20.24
N ALA A 261 -9.11 18.40 -20.91
CA ALA A 261 -9.28 16.96 -20.91
C ALA A 261 -8.48 16.30 -19.78
N TYR A 262 -9.12 15.46 -19.01
CA TYR A 262 -8.44 14.62 -18.03
C TYR A 262 -7.69 13.48 -18.71
N LYS A 263 -6.45 13.28 -18.29
CA LYS A 263 -5.61 12.15 -18.68
C LYS A 263 -4.90 11.60 -17.46
N VAL A 264 -4.49 10.33 -17.53
CA VAL A 264 -3.58 9.73 -16.55
C VAL A 264 -2.19 9.64 -17.19
N PHE A 265 -1.22 10.30 -16.57
CA PHE A 265 0.17 10.18 -16.99
C PHE A 265 0.77 8.92 -16.35
N VAL A 266 1.39 8.07 -17.16
CA VAL A 266 2.11 6.87 -16.76
C VAL A 266 3.59 7.11 -16.97
N PRO A 267 4.37 7.33 -15.89
CA PRO A 267 5.80 7.56 -15.99
C PRO A 267 6.55 6.34 -16.55
N ALA A 268 7.57 6.60 -17.37
CA ALA A 268 8.45 5.56 -17.87
C ALA A 268 9.31 4.94 -16.76
N LYS A 269 9.69 3.67 -16.94
CA LYS A 269 10.70 3.00 -16.11
C LYS A 269 12.04 3.72 -16.23
N ARG A 270 12.73 3.89 -15.10
CA ARG A 270 14.09 4.43 -15.00
C ARG A 270 15.02 3.36 -14.45
N THR A 271 16.23 3.28 -14.94
CA THR A 271 17.28 2.37 -14.44
C THR A 271 18.45 3.20 -13.94
N GLY A 272 19.00 2.87 -12.76
CA GLY A 272 20.05 3.66 -12.13
C GLY A 272 19.58 5.09 -11.88
N ALA A 273 18.34 5.25 -11.39
CA ALA A 273 17.68 6.55 -11.23
C ALA A 273 18.36 7.41 -10.18
N ARG A 274 18.45 8.73 -10.46
CA ARG A 274 18.96 9.74 -9.54
C ARG A 274 18.29 11.08 -9.82
N GLY A 275 17.98 11.83 -8.77
CA GLY A 275 17.24 13.07 -8.88
C GLY A 275 15.83 12.90 -9.42
N THR A 276 15.09 13.99 -9.51
CA THR A 276 13.69 13.97 -9.92
C THR A 276 13.49 13.57 -11.39
N SER A 277 12.37 12.94 -11.71
CA SER A 277 12.01 12.55 -13.08
C SER A 277 11.59 13.73 -13.95
N TRP A 278 11.25 14.86 -13.34
CA TRP A 278 10.69 16.06 -13.97
C TRP A 278 11.63 17.27 -13.94
N GLY A 279 12.74 17.20 -13.22
CA GLY A 279 13.65 18.36 -12.99
C GLY A 279 14.30 18.94 -14.24
N ASN A 280 14.36 18.19 -15.34
CA ASN A 280 14.94 18.61 -16.62
C ASN A 280 13.88 18.92 -17.70
N GLY A 281 12.64 19.19 -17.30
CA GLY A 281 11.54 19.52 -18.21
C GLY A 281 10.41 18.50 -18.19
N THR A 282 9.87 18.12 -19.36
CA THR A 282 8.76 17.18 -19.47
C THR A 282 9.19 15.79 -19.02
N PRO A 283 8.48 15.16 -18.06
CA PRO A 283 8.79 13.82 -17.64
C PRO A 283 8.61 12.81 -18.78
N GLN A 284 9.42 11.76 -18.79
CA GLN A 284 9.28 10.67 -19.75
C GLN A 284 8.12 9.77 -19.34
N GLY A 285 7.28 9.39 -20.29
CA GLY A 285 6.10 8.56 -20.07
C GLY A 285 5.04 8.80 -21.14
N GLU A 286 3.84 8.35 -20.87
CA GLU A 286 2.69 8.52 -21.75
C GLU A 286 1.46 9.04 -21.03
N SER A 287 0.58 9.73 -21.73
CA SER A 287 -0.70 10.21 -21.22
C SER A 287 -1.84 9.42 -21.82
N ILE A 288 -2.59 8.72 -20.99
CA ILE A 288 -3.75 7.92 -21.41
C ILE A 288 -5.02 8.74 -21.17
N PRO A 289 -5.87 8.99 -22.21
CA PRO A 289 -7.13 9.71 -22.04
C PRO A 289 -8.07 9.04 -21.04
N LEU A 290 -8.83 9.83 -20.26
CA LEU A 290 -9.75 9.31 -19.24
C LEU A 290 -10.82 8.38 -19.84
N GLU A 291 -11.18 8.56 -21.10
CA GLU A 291 -12.11 7.68 -21.85
C GLU A 291 -11.62 6.24 -21.98
N ARG A 292 -10.33 6.00 -21.71
CA ARG A 292 -9.74 4.65 -21.66
C ARG A 292 -9.80 4.03 -20.26
N PHE A 293 -10.39 4.73 -19.29
CA PHE A 293 -10.57 4.27 -17.93
C PHE A 293 -12.05 4.06 -17.62
N TYR A 294 -12.37 2.95 -16.97
CA TYR A 294 -13.61 2.87 -16.21
C TYR A 294 -13.44 3.66 -14.91
N VAL A 295 -14.25 4.72 -14.76
CA VAL A 295 -14.26 5.52 -13.53
C VAL A 295 -15.13 4.79 -12.51
N VAL A 296 -14.48 4.04 -11.63
CA VAL A 296 -15.13 3.18 -10.65
C VAL A 296 -15.65 4.04 -9.50
N LYS A 297 -16.95 3.98 -9.25
CA LYS A 297 -17.61 4.70 -8.15
C LYS A 297 -18.05 3.75 -7.05
N PRO A 298 -18.17 4.20 -5.79
CA PRO A 298 -18.71 3.39 -4.71
C PRO A 298 -20.04 2.73 -5.10
N GLY A 299 -20.15 1.43 -4.82
CA GLY A 299 -21.29 0.61 -5.22
C GLY A 299 -21.13 -0.13 -6.56
N ALA A 300 -20.06 0.11 -7.32
CA ALA A 300 -19.73 -0.73 -8.48
C ALA A 300 -19.45 -2.17 -8.05
N SER A 301 -20.04 -3.14 -8.75
CA SER A 301 -19.80 -4.56 -8.47
C SER A 301 -18.45 -5.02 -9.02
N ALA A 302 -17.82 -6.02 -8.37
CA ALA A 302 -16.61 -6.63 -8.89
C ALA A 302 -16.82 -7.24 -10.30
N ALA A 303 -18.02 -7.73 -10.60
CA ALA A 303 -18.37 -8.23 -11.93
C ALA A 303 -18.27 -7.14 -12.99
N THR A 304 -18.84 -5.95 -12.74
CA THR A 304 -18.77 -4.80 -13.66
C THR A 304 -17.32 -4.28 -13.80
N ILE A 305 -16.54 -4.29 -12.71
CA ILE A 305 -15.14 -3.88 -12.73
C ILE A 305 -14.33 -4.83 -13.63
N ASN A 306 -14.51 -6.15 -13.47
CA ASN A 306 -13.83 -7.16 -14.29
C ASN A 306 -14.24 -7.06 -15.76
N GLU A 307 -15.55 -6.86 -16.04
CA GLU A 307 -16.04 -6.64 -17.40
C GLU A 307 -15.37 -5.42 -18.07
N ALA A 308 -15.15 -4.33 -17.32
CA ALA A 308 -14.44 -3.17 -17.84
C ALA A 308 -12.99 -3.51 -18.22
N VAL A 309 -12.30 -4.30 -17.40
CA VAL A 309 -10.92 -4.76 -17.69
C VAL A 309 -10.92 -5.67 -18.92
N ASP A 310 -11.87 -6.61 -19.02
CA ASP A 310 -12.02 -7.52 -20.17
C ASP A 310 -12.29 -6.77 -21.49
N GLN A 311 -13.00 -5.64 -21.41
CA GLN A 311 -13.22 -4.73 -22.55
C GLN A 311 -11.98 -3.86 -22.89
N GLY A 312 -10.88 -3.98 -22.15
CA GLY A 312 -9.64 -3.27 -22.40
C GLY A 312 -9.55 -1.88 -21.74
N LEU A 313 -10.44 -1.57 -20.78
CA LEU A 313 -10.35 -0.34 -20.00
C LEU A 313 -9.34 -0.49 -18.86
N HIS A 314 -8.70 0.61 -18.51
CA HIS A 314 -7.99 0.80 -17.24
C HIS A 314 -9.00 1.12 -16.13
N LEU A 315 -8.57 1.15 -14.87
CA LEU A 315 -9.43 1.45 -13.73
C LEU A 315 -8.99 2.72 -13.01
N LEU A 316 -9.93 3.63 -12.78
CA LEU A 316 -9.73 4.80 -11.91
C LEU A 316 -10.75 4.75 -10.77
N PHE A 317 -10.31 4.34 -9.58
CA PHE A 317 -11.15 4.32 -8.40
C PHE A 317 -11.29 5.72 -7.81
N THR A 318 -12.52 6.20 -7.71
CA THR A 318 -12.80 7.47 -7.03
C THR A 318 -12.73 7.31 -5.50
N PRO A 319 -12.59 8.41 -4.72
CA PRO A 319 -12.53 8.30 -3.26
C PRO A 319 -13.76 7.60 -2.69
N GLY A 320 -13.56 6.46 -2.02
CA GLY A 320 -14.65 5.66 -1.44
C GLY A 320 -14.19 4.32 -0.90
N VAL A 321 -15.16 3.55 -0.41
CA VAL A 321 -14.99 2.16 0.05
C VAL A 321 -15.77 1.25 -0.88
N TYR A 322 -15.12 0.19 -1.33
CA TYR A 322 -15.60 -0.76 -2.35
C TYR A 322 -15.62 -2.17 -1.79
N HIS A 323 -16.80 -2.75 -1.71
CA HIS A 323 -16.98 -4.13 -1.29
C HIS A 323 -16.97 -5.06 -2.50
N VAL A 324 -16.16 -6.11 -2.46
CA VAL A 324 -16.04 -7.07 -3.56
C VAL A 324 -16.36 -8.49 -3.10
N ASP A 325 -17.17 -9.17 -3.88
CA ASP A 325 -17.61 -10.56 -3.65
C ASP A 325 -16.74 -11.58 -4.39
N ARG A 326 -15.86 -11.12 -5.24
CA ARG A 326 -14.86 -11.88 -6.01
C ARG A 326 -13.65 -11.01 -6.29
N ALA A 327 -12.55 -11.61 -6.70
CA ALA A 327 -11.34 -10.86 -7.03
C ALA A 327 -11.58 -9.90 -8.20
N ILE A 328 -10.93 -8.74 -8.12
CA ILE A 328 -10.68 -7.89 -9.29
C ILE A 328 -9.49 -8.52 -10.01
N GLU A 329 -9.69 -8.98 -11.25
CA GLU A 329 -8.71 -9.72 -12.03
C GLU A 329 -8.08 -8.82 -13.09
N ILE A 330 -6.75 -8.71 -13.10
CA ILE A 330 -5.97 -7.84 -13.99
C ILE A 330 -5.04 -8.72 -14.84
N ASP A 331 -5.58 -9.29 -15.90
CA ASP A 331 -4.85 -10.25 -16.75
C ASP A 331 -4.35 -9.63 -18.07
N ARG A 332 -4.58 -8.33 -18.27
CA ARG A 332 -4.13 -7.61 -19.46
C ARG A 332 -2.86 -6.81 -19.17
N PRO A 333 -1.80 -6.95 -20.02
CA PRO A 333 -0.60 -6.13 -19.90
C PRO A 333 -0.90 -4.63 -19.89
N ASP A 334 -0.04 -3.86 -19.26
CA ASP A 334 -0.10 -2.39 -19.19
C ASP A 334 -1.37 -1.81 -18.54
N THR A 335 -2.18 -2.63 -17.88
CA THR A 335 -3.36 -2.13 -17.19
C THR A 335 -2.96 -1.23 -16.02
N VAL A 336 -3.53 -0.03 -15.99
CA VAL A 336 -3.39 0.93 -14.89
C VAL A 336 -4.59 0.82 -13.98
N VAL A 337 -4.34 0.62 -12.68
CA VAL A 337 -5.34 0.67 -11.61
C VAL A 337 -4.92 1.79 -10.67
N LEU A 338 -5.58 2.93 -10.78
CA LEU A 338 -5.25 4.13 -10.00
C LEU A 338 -6.37 4.44 -9.01
N GLY A 339 -6.06 4.53 -7.73
CA GLY A 339 -6.95 5.01 -6.68
C GLY A 339 -6.72 6.48 -6.36
N LEU A 340 -7.80 7.24 -6.19
CA LEU A 340 -7.80 8.61 -5.69
C LEU A 340 -8.29 8.63 -4.23
N GLY A 341 -7.69 9.47 -3.38
CA GLY A 341 -8.12 9.64 -2.00
C GLY A 341 -8.03 8.36 -1.15
N LEU A 342 -7.07 7.47 -1.48
CA LEU A 342 -6.93 6.17 -0.81
C LEU A 342 -8.19 5.30 -0.93
N ALA A 343 -8.72 5.16 -2.14
CA ALA A 343 -9.82 4.25 -2.45
C ALA A 343 -9.56 2.87 -1.80
N THR A 344 -10.54 2.39 -1.04
CA THR A 344 -10.37 1.22 -0.19
C THR A 344 -11.18 0.04 -0.72
N ILE A 345 -10.55 -1.11 -0.93
CA ILE A 345 -11.18 -2.33 -1.42
C ILE A 345 -11.28 -3.34 -0.26
N ILE A 346 -12.49 -3.88 -0.04
CA ILE A 346 -12.79 -4.85 1.04
C ILE A 346 -13.34 -6.14 0.41
N PRO A 347 -12.66 -7.28 0.53
CA PRO A 347 -13.21 -8.57 0.13
C PRO A 347 -14.18 -9.11 1.21
N ASP A 348 -15.46 -9.27 0.87
CA ASP A 348 -16.50 -9.61 1.87
C ASP A 348 -16.52 -11.09 2.26
N ASN A 349 -16.20 -12.00 1.31
CA ASN A 349 -16.44 -13.45 1.46
C ASN A 349 -15.14 -14.26 1.63
N GLY A 350 -14.04 -13.63 2.06
CA GLY A 350 -12.74 -14.29 2.18
C GLY A 350 -12.06 -14.57 0.83
N VAL A 351 -12.48 -13.88 -0.20
CA VAL A 351 -11.84 -13.90 -1.52
C VAL A 351 -10.56 -13.06 -1.52
N THR A 352 -9.71 -13.24 -2.51
CA THR A 352 -8.62 -12.31 -2.80
C THR A 352 -9.23 -11.01 -3.35
N ALA A 353 -8.78 -9.85 -2.85
CA ALA A 353 -9.33 -8.57 -3.30
C ALA A 353 -8.91 -8.23 -4.74
N VAL A 354 -7.61 -8.38 -5.03
CA VAL A 354 -7.02 -8.10 -6.35
C VAL A 354 -6.06 -9.22 -6.74
N LYS A 355 -6.19 -9.70 -7.96
CA LYS A 355 -5.26 -10.64 -8.59
C LYS A 355 -4.70 -10.03 -9.87
N VAL A 356 -3.39 -10.09 -9.99
CA VAL A 356 -2.68 -9.71 -11.21
C VAL A 356 -2.17 -10.96 -11.88
N GLY A 357 -2.38 -11.10 -13.19
CA GLY A 357 -1.84 -12.19 -13.99
C GLY A 357 -0.31 -12.12 -14.14
N ASP A 358 0.29 -13.15 -14.73
CA ASP A 358 1.71 -13.17 -15.09
C ASP A 358 1.91 -12.42 -16.41
N VAL A 359 1.75 -11.09 -16.37
CA VAL A 359 1.73 -10.20 -17.55
C VAL A 359 2.58 -8.95 -17.31
N ASP A 360 3.05 -8.33 -18.39
CA ASP A 360 3.89 -7.15 -18.34
C ASP A 360 3.14 -5.91 -17.83
N GLY A 361 3.86 -5.06 -17.13
CA GLY A 361 3.57 -3.64 -17.02
C GLY A 361 2.29 -3.22 -16.29
N VAL A 362 1.68 -4.06 -15.46
CA VAL A 362 0.54 -3.65 -14.64
C VAL A 362 0.97 -2.64 -13.58
N LYS A 363 0.19 -1.56 -13.41
CA LYS A 363 0.44 -0.52 -12.42
C LYS A 363 -0.73 -0.48 -11.43
N LEU A 364 -0.50 -0.93 -10.18
CA LEU A 364 -1.44 -0.76 -9.07
C LEU A 364 -0.97 0.43 -8.22
N ALA A 365 -1.80 1.46 -8.06
CA ALA A 365 -1.36 2.69 -7.43
C ALA A 365 -2.43 3.35 -6.55
N GLY A 366 -2.03 3.83 -5.37
CA GLY A 366 -2.87 4.65 -4.51
C GLY A 366 -4.08 3.95 -3.90
N LEU A 367 -3.97 2.67 -3.57
CA LEU A 367 -5.05 1.83 -3.05
C LEU A 367 -4.82 1.43 -1.59
N LEU A 368 -5.90 1.29 -0.83
CA LEU A 368 -5.92 0.59 0.45
C LEU A 368 -6.75 -0.70 0.29
N ILE A 369 -6.18 -1.83 0.65
CA ILE A 369 -6.91 -3.10 0.75
C ILE A 369 -7.16 -3.36 2.24
N ASP A 370 -8.42 -3.44 2.62
CA ASP A 370 -8.84 -3.66 4.00
C ASP A 370 -9.43 -5.07 4.13
N ALA A 371 -8.90 -5.90 5.01
CA ALA A 371 -9.38 -7.27 5.15
C ALA A 371 -10.84 -7.29 5.62
N GLY A 372 -11.65 -8.12 5.00
CA GLY A 372 -13.02 -8.40 5.43
C GLY A 372 -13.08 -9.33 6.66
N PRO A 373 -14.28 -9.54 7.23
CA PRO A 373 -14.46 -10.34 8.44
C PRO A 373 -14.23 -11.84 8.24
N VAL A 374 -14.34 -12.33 7.00
CA VAL A 374 -14.04 -13.71 6.62
C VAL A 374 -12.58 -13.78 6.18
N ASN A 375 -11.84 -14.78 6.66
CA ASN A 375 -10.42 -14.92 6.34
C ASN A 375 -10.19 -15.06 4.84
N SER A 376 -9.40 -14.16 4.27
CA SER A 376 -8.81 -14.31 2.94
C SER A 376 -7.49 -15.06 3.05
N GLU A 377 -7.28 -16.08 2.22
CA GLU A 377 -5.97 -16.75 2.18
C GLU A 377 -4.88 -15.77 1.73
N THR A 378 -5.19 -14.93 0.74
CA THR A 378 -4.34 -13.83 0.26
C THR A 378 -5.22 -12.63 -0.06
N LEU A 379 -4.80 -11.42 0.33
CA LEU A 379 -5.54 -10.20 0.00
C LEU A 379 -5.16 -9.62 -1.37
N LEU A 380 -3.87 -9.61 -1.69
CA LEU A 380 -3.32 -9.17 -2.99
C LEU A 380 -2.37 -10.24 -3.52
N GLU A 381 -2.62 -10.72 -4.73
CA GLU A 381 -1.76 -11.68 -5.43
C GLU A 381 -1.22 -11.05 -6.72
N VAL A 382 0.09 -11.08 -6.91
CA VAL A 382 0.78 -10.60 -8.11
C VAL A 382 1.43 -11.78 -8.80
N GLY A 383 0.85 -12.20 -9.91
CA GLY A 383 1.16 -13.46 -10.59
C GLY A 383 0.52 -14.68 -9.92
N PRO A 384 0.00 -15.65 -10.69
CA PRO A 384 -0.42 -16.94 -10.17
C PRO A 384 0.77 -17.74 -9.63
N GLU A 385 0.50 -18.72 -8.79
CA GLU A 385 1.56 -19.60 -8.28
C GLU A 385 2.30 -20.31 -9.43
N GLY A 386 3.64 -20.24 -9.41
CA GLY A 386 4.50 -20.79 -10.46
C GLY A 386 4.74 -19.86 -11.64
N SER A 387 4.38 -18.58 -11.53
CA SER A 387 4.81 -17.54 -12.48
C SER A 387 6.33 -17.55 -12.68
N SER A 388 6.77 -17.31 -13.90
CA SER A 388 8.20 -17.28 -14.24
C SER A 388 8.46 -16.55 -15.56
N ALA A 389 7.56 -15.69 -16.01
CA ALA A 389 7.80 -14.88 -17.18
C ALA A 389 8.78 -13.74 -16.85
N ASP A 390 9.68 -13.42 -17.81
CA ASP A 390 10.62 -12.32 -17.69
C ASP A 390 9.88 -10.99 -17.96
N HIS A 391 9.70 -10.18 -16.93
CA HIS A 391 9.07 -8.87 -16.97
C HIS A 391 10.08 -7.71 -16.86
N SER A 392 11.38 -7.98 -16.98
CA SER A 392 12.45 -6.98 -16.78
C SER A 392 12.34 -5.77 -17.73
N ALA A 393 11.79 -5.96 -18.92
CA ALA A 393 11.56 -4.88 -19.86
C ALA A 393 10.46 -3.90 -19.39
N ASP A 394 9.37 -4.43 -18.84
CA ASP A 394 8.23 -3.66 -18.36
C ASP A 394 7.61 -4.30 -17.10
N PRO A 395 8.24 -4.12 -15.93
CA PRO A 395 7.82 -4.76 -14.69
C PRO A 395 6.45 -4.27 -14.21
N THR A 396 5.69 -5.19 -13.60
CA THR A 396 4.54 -4.83 -12.77
C THR A 396 4.99 -4.01 -11.57
N SER A 397 4.23 -2.99 -11.18
CA SER A 397 4.58 -2.10 -10.09
C SER A 397 3.42 -1.82 -9.14
N LEU A 398 3.73 -1.81 -7.83
CA LEU A 398 2.84 -1.41 -6.75
C LEU A 398 3.36 -0.10 -6.17
N GLN A 399 2.60 1.01 -6.31
CA GLN A 399 3.00 2.31 -5.76
C GLN A 399 1.95 2.79 -4.76
N ASP A 400 2.33 3.04 -3.51
CA ASP A 400 1.40 3.46 -2.46
C ASP A 400 0.20 2.50 -2.34
N VAL A 401 0.48 1.19 -2.34
CA VAL A 401 -0.52 0.14 -2.11
C VAL A 401 -0.40 -0.29 -0.66
N PHE A 402 -1.46 -0.05 0.10
CA PHE A 402 -1.49 -0.31 1.53
C PHE A 402 -2.45 -1.45 1.85
N VAL A 403 -2.15 -2.18 2.94
CA VAL A 403 -3.02 -3.27 3.42
C VAL A 403 -3.28 -3.07 4.91
N ARG A 404 -4.53 -3.28 5.32
CA ARG A 404 -4.94 -3.19 6.72
C ARG A 404 -5.77 -4.41 7.12
N ILE A 405 -5.49 -4.95 8.30
CA ILE A 405 -6.22 -6.09 8.87
C ILE A 405 -6.70 -5.73 10.26
N GLY A 406 -8.00 -5.47 10.42
CA GLY A 406 -8.55 -4.89 11.65
C GLY A 406 -8.43 -3.37 11.70
N GLY A 407 -8.71 -2.76 12.83
CA GLY A 407 -8.67 -1.31 13.06
C GLY A 407 -9.99 -0.61 12.73
N ALA A 408 -10.45 -0.65 11.49
CA ALA A 408 -11.75 -0.08 11.12
C ALA A 408 -12.93 -1.01 11.45
N GLY A 409 -12.66 -2.31 11.60
CA GLY A 409 -13.63 -3.34 11.89
C GLY A 409 -12.97 -4.71 11.93
N PRO A 410 -13.73 -5.79 12.09
CA PRO A 410 -13.19 -7.14 12.03
C PRO A 410 -12.55 -7.41 10.66
N GLY A 411 -11.32 -7.91 10.66
CA GLY A 411 -10.58 -8.28 9.43
C GLY A 411 -9.67 -9.47 9.69
N ARG A 412 -9.56 -10.37 8.69
CA ARG A 412 -8.70 -11.55 8.77
C ARG A 412 -8.06 -11.87 7.43
N ALA A 413 -6.80 -12.26 7.46
CA ALA A 413 -6.10 -12.79 6.28
C ALA A 413 -4.98 -13.74 6.72
N THR A 414 -4.70 -14.78 5.94
CA THR A 414 -3.54 -15.63 6.20
C THR A 414 -2.25 -14.92 5.77
N THR A 415 -2.23 -14.38 4.55
CA THR A 415 -1.13 -13.58 3.99
C THR A 415 -1.70 -12.31 3.35
N SER A 416 -1.08 -11.18 3.57
CA SER A 416 -1.58 -9.92 2.99
C SER A 416 -1.22 -9.79 1.51
N ILE A 417 0.05 -9.91 1.15
CA ILE A 417 0.54 -9.76 -0.22
C ILE A 417 1.39 -10.97 -0.58
N VAL A 418 1.08 -11.61 -1.71
CA VAL A 418 1.92 -12.64 -2.33
C VAL A 418 2.38 -12.12 -3.69
N VAL A 419 3.70 -12.14 -3.93
CA VAL A 419 4.31 -11.76 -5.22
C VAL A 419 4.95 -13.00 -5.80
N ASN A 420 4.31 -13.57 -6.81
CA ASN A 420 4.81 -14.75 -7.53
C ASN A 420 5.52 -14.37 -8.83
N SER A 421 5.14 -13.23 -9.47
CA SER A 421 5.76 -12.75 -10.70
C SER A 421 7.16 -12.20 -10.47
N ASP A 422 8.05 -12.48 -11.42
CA ASP A 422 9.39 -11.95 -11.46
C ASP A 422 9.42 -10.44 -11.74
N ASP A 423 10.54 -9.79 -11.47
CA ASP A 423 10.83 -8.38 -11.75
C ASP A 423 9.90 -7.34 -11.10
N THR A 424 8.93 -7.74 -10.30
CA THR A 424 7.94 -6.83 -9.69
C THR A 424 8.62 -5.71 -8.86
N ILE A 425 8.14 -4.48 -9.02
CA ILE A 425 8.56 -3.32 -8.22
C ILE A 425 7.51 -3.05 -7.13
N ILE A 426 7.92 -3.12 -5.87
CA ILE A 426 7.12 -2.71 -4.72
C ILE A 426 7.68 -1.37 -4.23
N ASP A 427 6.94 -0.28 -4.44
CA ASP A 427 7.41 1.07 -4.12
C ASP A 427 6.48 1.78 -3.16
N HIS A 428 6.89 1.87 -1.92
CA HIS A 428 6.14 2.40 -0.78
C HIS A 428 4.86 1.62 -0.49
N THR A 429 4.97 0.68 0.40
CA THR A 429 3.88 -0.17 0.87
C THR A 429 3.89 -0.24 2.39
N TRP A 430 2.74 -0.03 3.01
CA TRP A 430 2.53 -0.33 4.43
C TRP A 430 1.50 -1.45 4.56
N VAL A 431 1.93 -2.56 5.13
CA VAL A 431 1.14 -3.76 5.36
C VAL A 431 0.99 -3.92 6.86
N TRP A 432 -0.21 -3.68 7.37
CA TRP A 432 -0.45 -3.50 8.79
C TRP A 432 -1.53 -4.43 9.34
N ARG A 433 -1.12 -5.31 10.24
CA ARG A 433 -2.08 -5.96 11.13
C ARG A 433 -2.33 -4.97 12.28
N ALA A 434 -3.53 -4.40 12.35
CA ALA A 434 -3.83 -3.34 13.30
C ALA A 434 -3.59 -3.77 14.75
N ASP A 435 -2.90 -2.92 15.48
CA ASP A 435 -2.63 -3.06 16.92
C ASP A 435 -3.61 -2.24 17.79
N HIS A 436 -4.40 -1.37 17.16
CA HIS A 436 -5.43 -0.55 17.79
C HIS A 436 -6.64 -0.33 16.87
N GLY A 437 -7.74 0.18 17.45
CA GLY A 437 -9.01 0.35 16.76
C GLY A 437 -9.99 -0.78 17.06
N ALA A 438 -10.96 -1.00 16.15
CA ALA A 438 -11.96 -2.05 16.29
C ALA A 438 -11.48 -3.38 15.70
N GLY A 439 -11.93 -4.50 16.25
CA GLY A 439 -11.64 -5.83 15.71
C GLY A 439 -10.16 -6.22 15.80
N VAL A 440 -9.45 -5.77 16.84
CA VAL A 440 -8.04 -6.09 17.09
C VAL A 440 -7.86 -7.04 18.27
N GLY A 441 -6.77 -7.83 18.23
CA GLY A 441 -6.36 -8.79 19.26
C GLY A 441 -5.69 -10.01 18.66
N TRP A 442 -4.87 -10.71 19.45
CA TRP A 442 -4.00 -11.80 18.98
C TRP A 442 -4.70 -12.82 18.08
N GLU A 443 -5.92 -13.25 18.44
CA GLU A 443 -6.74 -14.19 17.65
C GLU A 443 -7.88 -13.48 16.88
N THR A 444 -8.14 -12.19 17.15
CA THR A 444 -9.29 -11.49 16.56
C THR A 444 -9.01 -11.09 15.12
N ASN A 445 -7.93 -10.35 14.87
CA ASN A 445 -7.46 -9.99 13.54
C ASN A 445 -6.19 -10.79 13.20
N ARG A 446 -6.26 -12.12 13.36
CA ARG A 446 -5.14 -12.99 13.07
C ARG A 446 -4.69 -12.85 11.62
N ALA A 447 -3.38 -12.70 11.45
CA ALA A 447 -2.71 -12.67 10.14
C ALA A 447 -1.31 -13.26 10.30
N ASP A 448 -1.05 -14.37 9.61
CA ASP A 448 0.20 -15.10 9.79
C ASP A 448 1.37 -14.37 9.12
N HIS A 449 1.20 -13.86 7.89
CA HIS A 449 2.27 -13.24 7.11
C HIS A 449 1.85 -11.91 6.49
N GLY A 450 2.77 -10.93 6.48
CA GLY A 450 2.57 -9.66 5.80
C GLY A 450 2.81 -9.78 4.29
N VAL A 451 4.05 -9.95 3.89
CA VAL A 451 4.45 -10.03 2.48
C VAL A 451 5.25 -11.32 2.24
N HIS A 452 4.86 -12.09 1.25
CA HIS A 452 5.62 -13.25 0.78
C HIS A 452 6.02 -13.05 -0.68
N VAL A 453 7.32 -12.87 -0.94
CA VAL A 453 7.89 -12.73 -2.27
C VAL A 453 8.45 -14.06 -2.72
N LYS A 454 7.93 -14.59 -3.80
CA LYS A 454 8.36 -15.85 -4.43
C LYS A 454 9.01 -15.63 -5.80
N GLY A 455 8.64 -14.52 -6.47
CA GLY A 455 9.23 -14.15 -7.76
C GLY A 455 10.68 -13.74 -7.65
N ASP A 456 11.43 -13.96 -8.71
CA ASP A 456 12.82 -13.59 -8.86
C ASP A 456 12.97 -12.10 -9.25
N ASP A 457 14.15 -11.51 -8.99
CA ASP A 457 14.49 -10.13 -9.37
C ASP A 457 13.53 -9.05 -8.83
N VAL A 458 12.74 -9.34 -7.81
CA VAL A 458 11.79 -8.39 -7.21
C VAL A 458 12.55 -7.33 -6.41
N LEU A 459 12.18 -6.05 -6.63
CA LEU A 459 12.72 -4.91 -5.89
C LEU A 459 11.64 -4.30 -4.98
N ALA A 460 11.92 -4.23 -3.68
CA ALA A 460 11.11 -3.47 -2.73
C ALA A 460 11.85 -2.20 -2.27
N THR A 461 11.19 -1.04 -2.37
CA THR A 461 11.69 0.26 -1.92
C THR A 461 10.67 0.90 -0.97
N GLY A 462 11.09 1.26 0.25
CA GLY A 462 10.16 1.84 1.23
C GLY A 462 9.11 0.83 1.72
N LEU A 463 9.55 -0.32 2.22
CA LEU A 463 8.71 -1.41 2.69
C LEU A 463 8.46 -1.29 4.19
N PHE A 464 7.19 -1.12 4.60
CA PHE A 464 6.74 -1.09 5.99
C PHE A 464 5.81 -2.28 6.20
N VAL A 465 6.13 -3.18 7.16
CA VAL A 465 5.29 -4.36 7.44
C VAL A 465 5.28 -4.63 8.93
N GLU A 466 4.09 -4.66 9.56
CA GLU A 466 3.99 -4.58 11.00
C GLU A 466 2.97 -5.55 11.61
N HIS A 467 3.31 -6.09 12.78
CA HIS A 467 2.48 -6.78 13.77
C HIS A 467 1.95 -8.15 13.37
N PHE A 468 2.53 -8.83 12.39
CA PHE A 468 2.07 -10.15 11.98
C PHE A 468 2.37 -11.24 13.02
N ASN A 469 1.51 -12.25 13.08
CA ASN A 469 1.61 -13.33 14.07
C ASN A 469 2.84 -14.23 13.81
N LYS A 470 3.34 -14.30 12.56
CA LYS A 470 4.54 -15.04 12.18
C LYS A 470 5.57 -14.13 11.49
N TYR A 471 6.02 -14.46 10.26
CA TYR A 471 6.94 -13.60 9.51
C TYR A 471 6.21 -12.37 8.96
N ASP A 472 6.75 -11.19 9.22
CA ASP A 472 6.22 -9.98 8.60
C ASP A 472 6.59 -9.98 7.10
N VAL A 473 7.83 -10.31 6.75
CA VAL A 473 8.26 -10.54 5.37
C VAL A 473 8.93 -11.90 5.25
N ARG A 474 8.54 -12.66 4.22
CA ARG A 474 9.22 -13.88 3.78
C ARG A 474 9.65 -13.74 2.33
N TRP A 475 10.90 -14.10 2.04
CA TRP A 475 11.48 -13.97 0.72
C TRP A 475 12.02 -15.31 0.24
N SER A 476 11.44 -15.86 -0.81
CA SER A 476 11.79 -17.15 -1.40
C SER A 476 12.41 -17.02 -2.81
N GLY A 477 12.20 -15.86 -3.48
CA GLY A 477 12.73 -15.59 -4.82
C GLY A 477 14.22 -15.26 -4.82
N GLU A 478 14.88 -15.53 -5.93
CA GLU A 478 16.29 -15.22 -6.16
C GLU A 478 16.51 -13.76 -6.56
N ARG A 479 17.70 -13.23 -6.33
CA ARG A 479 18.14 -11.89 -6.76
C ARG A 479 17.24 -10.76 -6.27
N GLY A 480 16.48 -11.02 -5.20
CA GLY A 480 15.63 -10.02 -4.58
C GLY A 480 16.44 -8.90 -3.94
N ARG A 481 15.85 -7.71 -3.87
CA ARG A 481 16.46 -6.56 -3.22
C ARG A 481 15.44 -5.75 -2.42
N THR A 482 15.83 -5.35 -1.21
CA THR A 482 15.04 -4.42 -0.39
C THR A 482 15.90 -3.22 -0.01
N ILE A 483 15.40 -2.01 -0.32
CA ILE A 483 16.00 -0.74 0.10
C ILE A 483 15.01 -0.07 1.03
N PHE A 484 15.37 0.04 2.28
CA PHE A 484 14.56 0.49 3.41
C PHE A 484 13.44 -0.50 3.78
N PHE A 485 13.55 -1.03 4.97
CA PHE A 485 12.52 -1.84 5.62
C PHE A 485 12.29 -1.35 7.05
N GLN A 486 11.02 -1.17 7.41
CA GLN A 486 10.60 -0.86 8.77
C GLN A 486 9.59 -1.89 9.25
N ASN A 487 9.79 -2.32 10.48
CA ASN A 487 8.94 -3.32 11.12
C ASN A 487 8.74 -3.02 12.59
N GLU A 488 7.54 -3.29 13.04
CA GLU A 488 7.16 -3.43 14.42
C GLU A 488 6.60 -4.84 14.65
N LYS A 489 7.15 -5.58 15.63
CA LYS A 489 6.64 -6.91 15.97
C LYS A 489 5.28 -6.79 16.67
N ALA A 490 4.45 -7.83 16.56
CA ALA A 490 3.13 -7.85 17.18
C ALA A 490 3.21 -7.51 18.68
N TYR A 491 2.60 -6.39 19.08
CA TYR A 491 2.63 -5.90 20.47
C TYR A 491 1.82 -6.77 21.42
N ASP A 492 0.77 -7.40 20.89
CA ASP A 492 -0.26 -8.15 21.63
C ASP A 492 0.06 -9.64 21.80
N ALA A 493 1.29 -10.06 21.53
CA ALA A 493 1.73 -11.43 21.74
C ALA A 493 1.52 -11.85 23.23
N PRO A 494 0.70 -12.88 23.52
CA PRO A 494 0.28 -13.16 24.87
C PRO A 494 1.37 -13.79 25.76
N ASN A 495 2.33 -14.48 25.16
CA ASN A 495 3.47 -15.11 25.83
C ASN A 495 4.49 -15.65 24.84
N GLN A 496 5.64 -16.11 25.32
CA GLN A 496 6.71 -16.69 24.48
C GLN A 496 6.23 -17.88 23.64
N ALA A 497 5.37 -18.74 24.18
CA ALA A 497 4.90 -19.94 23.47
C ALA A 497 4.06 -19.60 22.25
N ALA A 498 3.31 -18.49 22.28
CA ALA A 498 2.45 -18.04 21.18
C ALA A 498 3.23 -17.60 19.94
N ILE A 499 4.48 -17.16 20.11
CA ILE A 499 5.36 -16.74 19.02
C ILE A 499 6.46 -17.78 18.72
N GLN A 500 6.47 -18.93 19.39
CA GLN A 500 7.54 -19.92 19.23
C GLN A 500 7.55 -20.51 17.80
N ASN A 501 8.73 -20.60 17.20
CA ASN A 501 8.96 -21.13 15.87
C ASN A 501 9.96 -22.32 15.93
N GLY A 502 9.45 -23.51 16.24
CA GLY A 502 10.31 -24.66 16.54
C GLY A 502 11.25 -24.36 17.71
N ASP A 503 12.56 -24.48 17.49
CA ASP A 503 13.58 -24.14 18.50
C ASP A 503 13.96 -22.65 18.52
N ILE A 504 13.42 -21.84 17.59
CA ILE A 504 13.71 -20.41 17.46
C ILE A 504 12.70 -19.61 18.30
N LYS A 505 13.19 -18.67 19.11
CA LYS A 505 12.36 -17.78 19.91
C LYS A 505 11.80 -16.65 19.00
N GLY A 506 10.59 -16.86 18.51
CA GLY A 506 9.88 -15.91 17.64
C GLY A 506 10.19 -16.09 16.15
N TYR A 507 9.32 -15.51 15.32
CA TYR A 507 9.49 -15.40 13.88
C TYR A 507 10.24 -14.11 13.57
N ALA A 508 11.27 -14.17 12.71
CA ALA A 508 11.97 -12.97 12.24
C ALA A 508 11.00 -11.98 11.58
N ALA A 509 11.30 -10.70 11.68
CA ALA A 509 10.58 -9.67 10.94
C ALA A 509 10.78 -9.82 9.42
N TYR A 510 11.99 -10.19 9.03
CA TYR A 510 12.37 -10.42 7.64
C TYR A 510 13.14 -11.72 7.51
N LYS A 511 12.58 -12.69 6.79
CA LYS A 511 13.16 -14.00 6.54
C LYS A 511 13.48 -14.16 5.06
N VAL A 512 14.74 -14.44 4.75
CA VAL A 512 15.15 -14.99 3.45
C VAL A 512 15.25 -16.51 3.58
N ASP A 513 14.58 -17.26 2.70
CA ASP A 513 14.54 -18.71 2.75
C ASP A 513 15.92 -19.33 2.46
N ASP A 514 16.17 -20.51 3.03
CA ASP A 514 17.48 -21.17 2.98
C ASP A 514 17.89 -21.63 1.57
N SER A 515 16.93 -21.76 0.65
CA SER A 515 17.16 -22.04 -0.78
C SER A 515 17.83 -20.88 -1.50
N VAL A 516 17.49 -19.63 -1.13
CA VAL A 516 17.96 -18.42 -1.81
C VAL A 516 19.48 -18.32 -1.78
N THR A 517 20.08 -18.00 -2.91
CA THR A 517 21.53 -17.87 -3.09
C THR A 517 21.98 -16.43 -3.30
N THR A 518 21.08 -15.55 -3.72
CA THR A 518 21.36 -14.14 -3.99
C THR A 518 20.23 -13.26 -3.48
N HIS A 519 20.54 -12.32 -2.59
CA HIS A 519 19.61 -11.34 -2.03
C HIS A 519 20.37 -10.16 -1.45
N GLU A 520 19.81 -8.95 -1.53
CA GLU A 520 20.39 -7.77 -0.90
C GLU A 520 19.35 -7.00 -0.06
N GLY A 521 19.75 -6.59 1.15
CA GLY A 521 18.96 -5.70 2.01
C GLY A 521 19.77 -4.49 2.47
N TRP A 522 19.18 -3.29 2.46
CA TRP A 522 19.81 -2.03 2.82
C TRP A 522 18.93 -1.19 3.74
N GLY A 523 19.50 -0.69 4.85
CA GLY A 523 18.83 0.26 5.72
C GLY A 523 17.55 -0.31 6.35
N MET A 524 17.65 -1.40 7.12
CA MET A 524 16.50 -2.17 7.58
C MET A 524 16.42 -2.18 9.11
N GLY A 525 15.23 -1.89 9.66
CA GLY A 525 15.00 -1.84 11.10
C GLY A 525 13.79 -2.66 11.55
N SER A 526 13.91 -3.29 12.73
CA SER A 526 12.81 -4.00 13.39
C SER A 526 12.74 -3.65 14.86
N TYR A 527 11.52 -3.42 15.37
CA TYR A 527 11.27 -3.02 16.75
C TYR A 527 10.41 -4.03 17.47
N CYS A 528 10.62 -4.21 18.77
CA CYS A 528 9.69 -4.95 19.61
C CYS A 528 9.15 -4.05 20.74
N TYR A 529 7.87 -4.25 21.04
CA TYR A 529 7.17 -3.64 22.16
C TYR A 529 6.11 -4.63 22.65
N PHE A 530 6.57 -5.71 23.31
CA PHE A 530 5.68 -6.76 23.84
C PHE A 530 5.02 -6.30 25.13
N ASN A 531 4.01 -5.45 25.02
CA ASN A 531 3.39 -4.77 26.16
C ASN A 531 2.44 -5.67 26.97
N VAL A 532 2.03 -6.83 26.42
CA VAL A 532 1.22 -7.85 27.12
C VAL A 532 2.10 -8.75 27.98
N ASP A 533 3.24 -9.20 27.44
CA ASP A 533 4.24 -9.98 28.17
C ASP A 533 5.66 -9.44 27.89
N PRO A 534 6.15 -8.49 28.71
CA PRO A 534 7.50 -7.93 28.55
C PRO A 534 8.65 -8.92 28.73
N THR A 535 8.38 -10.14 29.17
CA THR A 535 9.42 -11.18 29.32
C THR A 535 9.76 -11.88 28.04
N ILE A 536 8.99 -11.66 26.96
CA ILE A 536 9.22 -12.25 25.65
C ILE A 536 10.62 -11.90 25.12
N ARG A 537 11.25 -12.93 24.55
CA ARG A 537 12.53 -12.83 23.84
C ARG A 537 12.31 -13.17 22.38
N GLN A 538 12.75 -12.29 21.50
CA GLN A 538 12.82 -12.48 20.08
C GLN A 538 14.27 -12.84 19.73
N GLN A 539 14.52 -14.01 19.14
CA GLN A 539 15.90 -14.45 18.92
C GLN A 539 16.68 -13.52 18.00
N HIS A 540 16.05 -13.07 16.88
CA HIS A 540 16.64 -12.11 15.96
C HIS A 540 15.55 -11.33 15.19
N GLY A 541 15.88 -10.15 14.70
CA GLY A 541 15.00 -9.38 13.82
C GLY A 541 15.02 -9.88 12.39
N PHE A 542 16.20 -10.31 11.93
CA PHE A 542 16.43 -10.77 10.57
C PHE A 542 16.96 -12.20 10.55
N GLN A 543 16.53 -12.99 9.54
CA GLN A 543 16.97 -14.36 9.35
C GLN A 543 17.29 -14.61 7.88
N ALA A 544 18.49 -15.10 7.57
CA ALA A 544 18.92 -15.34 6.20
C ALA A 544 19.96 -16.47 6.12
N PRO A 545 20.07 -17.17 4.97
CA PRO A 545 21.17 -18.13 4.77
C PRO A 545 22.51 -17.42 4.70
N VAL A 546 23.55 -18.05 5.26
CA VAL A 546 24.92 -17.54 5.19
C VAL A 546 25.55 -18.00 3.88
N LYS A 547 25.39 -17.19 2.83
CA LYS A 547 25.88 -17.45 1.48
C LYS A 547 26.55 -16.19 0.90
N PRO A 548 27.58 -16.29 0.04
CA PRO A 548 28.29 -15.11 -0.47
C PRO A 548 27.42 -14.11 -1.23
N GLY A 549 26.34 -14.57 -1.86
CA GLY A 549 25.41 -13.72 -2.61
C GLY A 549 24.25 -13.16 -1.79
N VAL A 550 24.08 -13.55 -0.53
CA VAL A 550 23.04 -13.04 0.37
C VAL A 550 23.66 -12.03 1.31
N ARG A 551 23.38 -10.75 1.11
CA ARG A 551 24.06 -9.64 1.79
C ARG A 551 23.08 -8.66 2.39
N PHE A 552 23.41 -8.20 3.59
CA PHE A 552 22.65 -7.15 4.28
C PHE A 552 23.57 -6.04 4.75
N HIS A 553 23.09 -4.82 4.66
CA HIS A 553 23.81 -3.61 5.03
C HIS A 553 22.93 -2.73 5.93
N ASP A 554 23.54 -2.22 7.00
CA ASP A 554 22.91 -1.21 7.86
C ASP A 554 21.61 -1.70 8.50
N LEU A 555 21.71 -2.79 9.27
CA LEU A 555 20.61 -3.40 10.01
C LEU A 555 20.54 -2.90 11.44
N LEU A 556 19.34 -2.78 11.97
CA LEU A 556 19.15 -2.50 13.39
C LEU A 556 17.92 -3.21 13.99
N VAL A 557 17.99 -3.44 15.30
CA VAL A 557 16.83 -3.84 16.12
C VAL A 557 16.75 -2.97 17.36
N VAL A 558 15.52 -2.71 17.84
CA VAL A 558 15.26 -1.87 19.02
C VAL A 558 14.23 -2.53 19.92
N SER A 559 14.43 -2.46 21.25
CA SER A 559 13.40 -2.73 22.25
C SER A 559 12.81 -1.42 22.73
N LEU A 560 11.54 -1.16 22.40
CA LEU A 560 10.86 0.06 22.80
C LEU A 560 10.48 -0.02 24.29
N GLY A 561 10.93 0.98 25.08
CA GLY A 561 10.60 1.10 26.48
C GLY A 561 10.93 -0.12 27.35
N GLY A 562 11.83 -1.00 26.90
CA GLY A 562 12.19 -2.22 27.59
C GLY A 562 11.10 -3.30 27.63
N GLN A 563 10.12 -3.22 26.71
CA GLN A 563 9.02 -4.18 26.61
C GLN A 563 9.42 -5.33 25.65
N GLY A 564 10.02 -6.37 26.18
CA GLY A 564 10.63 -7.46 25.43
C GLY A 564 12.08 -7.18 25.04
N GLN A 565 12.69 -8.09 24.29
CA GLN A 565 14.10 -7.96 23.92
C GLN A 565 14.43 -8.79 22.68
N TYR A 566 15.27 -8.27 21.78
CA TYR A 566 15.99 -9.06 20.78
C TYR A 566 17.28 -9.61 21.36
N GLU A 567 17.60 -10.87 21.06
CA GLU A 567 18.87 -11.48 21.45
C GLU A 567 19.97 -11.15 20.44
N HIS A 568 19.64 -11.02 19.14
CA HIS A 568 20.55 -10.69 18.05
C HIS A 568 19.85 -9.80 16.99
N VAL A 569 20.64 -9.20 16.11
CA VAL A 569 20.15 -8.42 14.96
C VAL A 569 19.76 -9.35 13.81
N ILE A 570 20.73 -10.12 13.30
CA ILE A 570 20.52 -11.09 12.21
C ILE A 570 21.14 -12.45 12.57
N ASN A 571 20.37 -13.51 12.47
CA ASN A 571 20.80 -14.87 12.88
C ASN A 571 21.34 -14.83 14.31
N ASN A 572 22.61 -15.18 14.49
CA ASN A 572 23.33 -15.10 15.77
C ASN A 572 24.34 -13.95 15.81
N THR A 573 24.15 -12.91 14.98
CA THR A 573 25.04 -11.76 14.83
C THR A 573 24.40 -10.49 15.38
N GLY A 574 25.18 -9.64 16.00
CA GLY A 574 24.74 -8.42 16.69
C GLY A 574 24.47 -8.66 18.18
N SER A 575 24.69 -7.63 18.99
CA SER A 575 24.45 -7.64 20.42
C SER A 575 22.96 -7.70 20.74
N PRO A 576 22.55 -8.20 21.92
CA PRO A 576 21.15 -8.08 22.35
C PRO A 576 20.78 -6.60 22.53
N THR A 577 19.50 -6.28 22.35
CA THR A 577 18.98 -4.95 22.66
C THR A 577 19.00 -4.73 24.17
N SER A 578 19.11 -3.47 24.60
CA SER A 578 18.97 -3.14 26.01
C SER A 578 17.50 -3.28 26.46
N GLY A 579 17.26 -3.99 27.54
CA GLY A 579 15.92 -4.10 28.13
C GLY A 579 15.43 -2.84 28.85
N THR A 580 16.24 -1.76 28.94
CA THR A 580 15.89 -0.54 29.70
C THR A 580 16.02 0.76 28.91
N SER A 581 16.52 0.69 27.69
CA SER A 581 16.72 1.88 26.82
C SER A 581 16.31 1.56 25.39
N THR A 582 15.94 2.60 24.64
CA THR A 582 15.60 2.52 23.22
C THR A 582 16.82 2.67 22.30
N ILE A 583 18.01 2.26 22.79
CA ILE A 583 19.25 2.30 22.00
C ILE A 583 19.25 1.12 21.03
N PRO A 584 19.47 1.35 19.73
CA PRO A 584 19.55 0.29 18.74
C PRO A 584 20.73 -0.66 18.98
N SER A 585 20.53 -1.95 18.70
CA SER A 585 21.61 -2.87 18.37
C SER A 585 21.74 -2.95 16.84
N GLN A 586 22.97 -2.87 16.33
CA GLN A 586 23.24 -2.59 14.93
C GLN A 586 24.23 -3.58 14.33
N VAL A 587 24.10 -3.86 13.03
CA VAL A 587 25.04 -4.63 12.21
C VAL A 587 25.24 -3.89 10.90
N VAL A 588 26.46 -3.41 10.63
CA VAL A 588 26.77 -2.63 9.42
C VAL A 588 26.77 -3.49 8.16
N SER A 589 27.26 -4.72 8.23
CA SER A 589 27.20 -5.66 7.11
C SER A 589 27.07 -7.11 7.58
N PHE A 590 26.38 -7.93 6.79
CA PHE A 590 26.22 -9.36 7.01
C PHE A 590 26.21 -10.10 5.65
N PRO A 591 26.85 -11.26 5.49
CA PRO A 591 27.88 -11.81 6.35
C PRO A 591 29.15 -11.02 6.34
#